data_685e3dcfcde2612e965cc512ec41a515
#
_entry.id   685e3dcfcde2612e965cc512ec41a515
#
_cell.length_a   1.000
_cell.length_b   1.000
_cell.length_c   1.000
_cell.angle_alpha   90.00
_cell.angle_beta   90.00
_cell.angle_gamma   90.00
#
_symmetry.space_group_name_H-M   'P 1'
#
loop_
_entity.id
_entity.type
_entity.pdbx_description
1 polymer ?
#
loop_
_entity_poly.entity_id
_entity_poly.type
_entity_poly.pdbx_seq_one_letter_code
_entity_poly.pdbx_strand_id
1 'polypeptide(L)'
;MKNHIKIKQIARLTAIKNIAESYLDTLTIEERDSHILNWWPLNESNPNFLGLSTKLQKLILNYEEPPKNIESLLADELILVGLKSSYIGVTNDYLAEQLAKLGYETYEVEGNIDHLNACPCCEYRTLSTISDYDICELCMWEDDGTAAPESYSHPNHMTLSTAKKQFIEKNENLPLNKWVKAS
;
A
#
# COMPACT_ATOMS: atom_id res chain seq x y z
N MET A 1 36.32 22.18 -4.93
CA MET A 1 36.15 21.08 -3.97
C MET A 1 34.73 20.59 -4.13
N LYS A 2 34.54 19.37 -4.65
CA LYS A 2 33.15 18.78 -4.74
C LYS A 2 32.78 18.30 -3.35
N ASN A 3 31.85 18.97 -2.68
CA ASN A 3 31.25 18.45 -1.48
C ASN A 3 30.55 17.15 -1.84
N HIS A 4 31.12 16.00 -1.46
CA HIS A 4 30.39 14.74 -1.46
C HIS A 4 29.33 14.85 -0.38
N ILE A 5 28.08 15.10 -0.79
CA ILE A 5 26.94 14.93 0.10
C ILE A 5 26.94 13.46 0.48
N LYS A 6 27.23 13.15 1.73
CA LYS A 6 27.16 11.79 2.24
C LYS A 6 25.67 11.44 2.39
N ILE A 7 25.14 10.70 1.42
CA ILE A 7 23.76 10.19 1.48
C ILE A 7 23.70 9.22 2.66
N LYS A 8 22.76 9.41 3.57
CA LYS A 8 22.52 8.51 4.69
C LYS A 8 21.69 7.32 4.21
N GLN A 9 21.94 6.15 4.79
CA GLN A 9 21.17 4.94 4.53
C GLN A 9 20.11 4.74 5.60
N ILE A 10 18.92 4.24 5.21
CA ILE A 10 17.83 3.90 6.11
C ILE A 10 17.22 2.56 5.70
N ALA A 11 16.97 1.69 6.68
CA ALA A 11 16.30 0.42 6.42
C ALA A 11 14.86 0.65 5.94
N ARG A 12 14.41 -0.13 4.94
CA ARG A 12 13.07 -0.06 4.34
C ARG A 12 11.95 -0.02 5.38
N LEU A 13 11.96 -0.92 6.36
CA LEU A 13 10.93 -0.94 7.41
C LEU A 13 10.90 0.34 8.25
N THR A 14 12.07 0.93 8.51
CA THR A 14 12.16 2.21 9.21
C THR A 14 11.64 3.36 8.35
N ALA A 15 11.94 3.34 7.05
CA ALA A 15 11.41 4.33 6.11
C ALA A 15 9.88 4.29 6.06
N ILE A 16 9.29 3.11 5.89
CA ILE A 16 7.84 2.91 5.88
C ILE A 16 7.21 3.37 7.21
N LYS A 17 7.83 3.01 8.34
CA LYS A 17 7.36 3.45 9.66
C LYS A 17 7.32 4.97 9.76
N ASN A 18 8.43 5.65 9.42
CA ASN A 18 8.53 7.11 9.53
C ASN A 18 7.49 7.82 8.64
N ILE A 19 7.28 7.29 7.42
CA ILE A 19 6.28 7.83 6.49
C ILE A 19 4.87 7.64 7.09
N ALA A 20 4.54 6.42 7.56
CA ALA A 20 3.23 6.12 8.13
C ALA A 20 2.92 6.97 9.38
N GLU A 21 3.89 7.14 10.28
CA GLU A 21 3.75 7.99 11.48
C GLU A 21 3.52 9.46 11.10
N SER A 22 4.24 9.97 10.09
CA SER A 22 4.03 11.34 9.61
C SER A 22 2.64 11.54 8.99
N TYR A 23 2.11 10.56 8.28
CA TYR A 23 0.75 10.61 7.74
C TYR A 23 -0.32 10.49 8.83
N LEU A 24 -0.12 9.64 9.84
CA LEU A 24 -1.03 9.48 10.97
C LEU A 24 -1.38 10.82 11.62
N ASP A 25 -0.38 11.69 11.77
CA ASP A 25 -0.53 13.02 12.39
C ASP A 25 -1.35 14.00 11.52
N THR A 26 -1.52 13.70 10.22
CA THR A 26 -2.25 14.55 9.26
C THR A 26 -3.67 14.08 8.98
N LEU A 27 -4.05 12.87 9.42
CA LEU A 27 -5.37 12.31 9.15
C LEU A 27 -6.49 13.10 9.83
N THR A 28 -7.54 13.39 9.08
CA THR A 28 -8.81 13.88 9.61
C THR A 28 -9.51 12.82 10.46
N ILE A 29 -10.53 13.23 11.22
CA ILE A 29 -11.33 12.28 12.03
C ILE A 29 -11.99 11.24 11.13
N GLU A 30 -12.56 11.66 10.00
CA GLU A 30 -13.25 10.79 9.04
C GLU A 30 -12.29 9.76 8.41
N GLU A 31 -11.06 10.18 8.08
CA GLU A 31 -10.04 9.27 7.55
C GLU A 31 -9.58 8.27 8.62
N ARG A 32 -9.41 8.70 9.85
CA ARG A 32 -9.07 7.82 10.98
C ARG A 32 -10.17 6.79 11.22
N ASP A 33 -11.43 7.21 11.24
CA ASP A 33 -12.58 6.30 11.39
C ASP A 33 -12.65 5.29 10.24
N SER A 34 -12.40 5.72 9.01
CA SER A 34 -12.33 4.83 7.84
C SER A 34 -11.21 3.79 7.98
N HIS A 35 -10.02 4.19 8.42
CA HIS A 35 -8.92 3.26 8.67
C HIS A 35 -9.27 2.24 9.75
N ILE A 36 -9.86 2.69 10.86
CA ILE A 36 -10.27 1.80 11.96
C ILE A 36 -11.30 0.78 11.46
N LEU A 37 -12.33 1.21 10.75
CA LEU A 37 -13.36 0.32 10.21
C LEU A 37 -12.80 -0.70 9.22
N ASN A 38 -11.93 -0.26 8.30
CA ASN A 38 -11.34 -1.12 7.28
C ASN A 38 -10.39 -2.18 7.86
N TRP A 39 -9.71 -1.87 8.95
CA TRP A 39 -8.73 -2.76 9.57
C TRP A 39 -9.25 -3.46 10.83
N TRP A 40 -10.47 -3.16 11.28
CA TRP A 40 -11.07 -3.86 12.43
C TRP A 40 -11.27 -5.36 12.22
N PRO A 41 -11.62 -5.87 11.00
CA PRO A 41 -11.81 -7.30 10.78
C PRO A 41 -10.53 -8.15 10.78
N LEU A 42 -9.40 -7.61 11.28
CA LEU A 42 -8.18 -8.40 11.47
C LEU A 42 -8.43 -9.59 12.40
N ASN A 43 -7.78 -10.71 12.12
CA ASN A 43 -7.86 -11.91 12.91
C ASN A 43 -6.51 -12.63 13.00
N GLU A 44 -6.45 -13.71 13.77
CA GLU A 44 -5.24 -14.47 14.05
C GLU A 44 -4.55 -15.05 12.80
N SER A 45 -5.24 -15.17 11.67
CA SER A 45 -4.64 -15.64 10.41
C SER A 45 -3.85 -14.53 9.68
N ASN A 46 -4.03 -13.28 10.07
CA ASN A 46 -3.32 -12.15 9.46
C ASN A 46 -2.02 -11.87 10.23
N PRO A 47 -0.85 -11.86 9.58
CA PRO A 47 0.44 -11.59 10.25
C PRO A 47 0.47 -10.27 11.03
N ASN A 48 -0.24 -9.24 10.55
CA ASN A 48 -0.32 -7.95 11.23
C ASN A 48 -1.06 -8.01 12.56
N PHE A 49 -2.01 -8.94 12.73
CA PHE A 49 -2.73 -9.12 13.99
C PHE A 49 -1.79 -9.50 15.13
N LEU A 50 -0.82 -10.39 14.86
CA LEU A 50 0.14 -10.84 15.87
C LEU A 50 1.08 -9.71 16.33
N GLY A 51 1.27 -8.70 15.50
CA GLY A 51 2.07 -7.50 15.82
C GLY A 51 1.34 -6.48 16.70
N LEU A 52 0.02 -6.61 16.87
CA LEU A 52 -0.78 -5.70 17.69
C LEU A 52 -0.58 -5.93 19.18
N SER A 53 -0.79 -4.90 20.00
CA SER A 53 -0.81 -5.05 21.45
C SER A 53 -1.87 -6.05 21.91
N THR A 54 -1.58 -6.79 22.97
CA THR A 54 -2.52 -7.79 23.52
C THR A 54 -3.88 -7.16 23.88
N LYS A 55 -3.90 -5.88 24.24
CA LYS A 55 -5.13 -5.15 24.55
C LYS A 55 -5.98 -4.95 23.30
N LEU A 56 -5.37 -4.53 22.19
CA LEU A 56 -6.06 -4.33 20.93
C LEU A 56 -6.52 -5.66 20.32
N GLN A 57 -5.68 -6.71 20.36
CA GLN A 57 -6.06 -8.05 19.92
C GLN A 57 -7.32 -8.54 20.64
N LYS A 58 -7.39 -8.38 21.98
CA LYS A 58 -8.56 -8.76 22.77
C LYS A 58 -9.81 -7.96 22.39
N LEU A 59 -9.67 -6.68 22.09
CA LEU A 59 -10.80 -5.87 21.64
C LEU A 59 -11.33 -6.37 20.29
N ILE A 60 -10.45 -6.56 19.32
CA ILE A 60 -10.83 -7.06 17.98
C ILE A 60 -11.54 -8.42 18.07
N LEU A 61 -11.04 -9.35 18.90
CA LEU A 61 -11.66 -10.67 19.03
C LEU A 61 -13.00 -10.67 19.80
N ASN A 62 -13.26 -9.68 20.63
CA ASN A 62 -14.47 -9.63 21.46
C ASN A 62 -15.59 -8.75 20.89
N TYR A 63 -15.31 -7.92 19.89
CA TYR A 63 -16.27 -6.98 19.31
C TYR A 63 -16.27 -7.10 17.80
N GLU A 64 -17.44 -7.27 17.19
CA GLU A 64 -17.60 -7.28 15.73
C GLU A 64 -17.32 -5.91 15.10
N GLU A 65 -17.60 -4.83 15.84
CA GLU A 65 -17.36 -3.44 15.43
C GLU A 65 -16.48 -2.71 16.44
N PRO A 66 -15.71 -1.70 16.02
CA PRO A 66 -14.89 -0.93 16.93
C PRO A 66 -15.74 -0.21 17.98
N PRO A 67 -15.36 -0.27 19.27
CA PRO A 67 -16.06 0.49 20.32
C PRO A 67 -16.03 2.00 20.02
N LYS A 68 -17.15 2.69 20.22
CA LYS A 68 -17.26 4.14 19.97
C LYS A 68 -16.23 4.99 20.71
N ASN A 69 -15.73 4.50 21.84
CA ASN A 69 -14.74 5.19 22.68
C ASN A 69 -13.43 4.39 22.73
N ILE A 70 -12.95 3.88 21.57
CA ILE A 70 -11.64 3.24 21.51
C ILE A 70 -10.55 4.23 21.97
N GLU A 71 -9.62 3.76 22.80
CA GLU A 71 -8.50 4.59 23.23
C GLU A 71 -7.66 5.05 22.02
N SER A 72 -7.28 6.32 21.97
CA SER A 72 -6.54 6.92 20.86
C SER A 72 -5.29 6.11 20.48
N LEU A 73 -4.50 5.67 21.48
CA LEU A 73 -3.29 4.88 21.23
C LEU A 73 -3.57 3.52 20.57
N LEU A 74 -4.70 2.89 20.89
CA LEU A 74 -5.10 1.63 20.24
C LEU A 74 -5.63 1.87 18.82
N ALA A 75 -6.35 2.97 18.62
CA ALA A 75 -6.78 3.40 17.30
C ALA A 75 -5.56 3.70 16.40
N ASP A 76 -4.57 4.44 16.91
CA ASP A 76 -3.33 4.76 16.20
C ASP A 76 -2.56 3.50 15.80
N GLU A 77 -2.47 2.53 16.70
CA GLU A 77 -1.82 1.24 16.43
C GLU A 77 -2.46 0.52 15.24
N LEU A 78 -3.80 0.47 15.18
CA LEU A 78 -4.53 -0.15 14.09
C LEU A 78 -4.42 0.63 12.77
N ILE A 79 -4.52 1.96 12.83
CA ILE A 79 -4.37 2.85 11.68
C ILE A 79 -2.96 2.68 11.07
N LEU A 80 -1.92 2.60 11.91
CA LEU A 80 -0.55 2.38 11.45
C LEU A 80 -0.36 1.05 10.72
N VAL A 81 -1.12 0.01 11.05
CA VAL A 81 -1.15 -1.24 10.26
C VAL A 81 -1.63 -0.94 8.84
N GLY A 82 -2.74 -0.25 8.70
CA GLY A 82 -3.30 0.14 7.40
C GLY A 82 -2.35 1.01 6.58
N LEU A 83 -1.81 2.06 7.19
CA LEU A 83 -0.88 2.97 6.53
C LEU A 83 0.40 2.25 6.05
N LYS A 84 0.97 1.36 6.86
CA LYS A 84 2.16 0.59 6.46
C LYS A 84 1.85 -0.40 5.34
N SER A 85 0.67 -1.00 5.34
CA SER A 85 0.26 -1.98 4.32
C SER A 85 0.18 -1.37 2.92
N SER A 86 -0.11 -0.07 2.80
CA SER A 86 -0.12 0.63 1.50
C SER A 86 1.27 0.81 0.86
N TYR A 87 2.33 0.41 1.57
CA TYR A 87 3.71 0.42 1.08
C TYR A 87 4.28 -0.97 0.77
N ILE A 88 3.45 -2.03 0.83
CA ILE A 88 3.85 -3.37 0.39
C ILE A 88 4.11 -3.34 -1.12
N GLY A 89 5.27 -3.84 -1.56
CA GLY A 89 5.68 -3.86 -2.97
C GLY A 89 6.13 -2.53 -3.56
N VAL A 90 6.05 -1.44 -2.82
CA VAL A 90 6.49 -0.09 -3.25
C VAL A 90 8.02 -0.05 -3.37
N THR A 91 8.54 0.66 -4.37
CA THR A 91 9.99 0.78 -4.62
C THR A 91 10.72 1.56 -3.52
N ASN A 92 11.99 1.25 -3.31
CA ASN A 92 12.84 1.97 -2.35
C ASN A 92 13.06 3.43 -2.78
N ASP A 93 13.15 3.70 -4.08
CA ASP A 93 13.29 5.06 -4.62
C ASP A 93 12.05 5.91 -4.30
N TYR A 94 10.86 5.34 -4.48
CA TYR A 94 9.63 6.03 -4.10
C TYR A 94 9.55 6.32 -2.60
N LEU A 95 9.96 5.38 -1.75
CA LEU A 95 10.03 5.62 -0.30
C LEU A 95 10.99 6.77 0.04
N ALA A 96 12.16 6.83 -0.61
CA ALA A 96 13.11 7.92 -0.44
C ALA A 96 12.50 9.28 -0.84
N GLU A 97 11.77 9.32 -1.95
CA GLU A 97 11.03 10.53 -2.39
C GLU A 97 9.96 10.96 -1.38
N GLN A 98 9.21 10.01 -0.80
CA GLN A 98 8.20 10.33 0.22
C GLN A 98 8.84 10.91 1.48
N LEU A 99 9.95 10.32 1.95
CA LEU A 99 10.70 10.86 3.09
C LEU A 99 11.17 12.29 2.81
N ALA A 100 11.71 12.57 1.64
CA ALA A 100 12.15 13.90 1.26
C ALA A 100 10.99 14.92 1.24
N LYS A 101 9.81 14.53 0.73
CA LYS A 101 8.59 15.38 0.76
C LYS A 101 8.12 15.70 2.18
N LEU A 102 8.33 14.80 3.12
CA LEU A 102 8.02 14.97 4.54
C LEU A 102 9.08 15.76 5.30
N GLY A 103 10.11 16.26 4.62
CA GLY A 103 11.16 17.10 5.21
C GLY A 103 12.30 16.32 5.89
N TYR A 104 12.35 15.01 5.71
CA TYR A 104 13.51 14.24 6.15
C TYR A 104 14.73 14.54 5.27
N GLU A 105 15.93 14.28 5.80
CA GLU A 105 17.16 14.34 5.02
C GLU A 105 17.08 13.37 3.82
N THR A 106 17.91 13.57 2.80
CA THR A 106 18.01 12.65 1.67
C THR A 106 18.58 11.32 2.13
N TYR A 107 17.78 10.26 1.97
CA TYR A 107 18.15 8.89 2.31
C TYR A 107 18.23 8.01 1.06
N GLU A 108 19.12 7.02 1.11
CA GLU A 108 19.05 5.81 0.29
C GLU A 108 18.33 4.74 1.12
N VAL A 109 17.18 4.28 0.62
CA VAL A 109 16.38 3.26 1.32
C VAL A 109 16.90 1.89 0.93
N GLU A 110 17.27 1.06 1.92
CA GLU A 110 17.80 -0.27 1.71
C GLU A 110 16.89 -1.35 2.25
N GLY A 111 16.82 -2.45 1.52
CA GLY A 111 16.04 -3.64 1.88
C GLY A 111 15.31 -4.23 0.68
N ASN A 112 14.84 -5.45 0.84
CA ASN A 112 14.11 -6.16 -0.20
C ASN A 112 12.72 -5.57 -0.36
N ILE A 113 12.29 -5.40 -1.62
CA ILE A 113 10.92 -5.03 -1.97
C ILE A 113 10.08 -6.29 -1.88
N ASP A 114 8.91 -6.20 -1.22
CA ASP A 114 7.96 -7.30 -1.13
C ASP A 114 7.51 -7.71 -2.54
N HIS A 115 7.44 -9.02 -2.77
CA HIS A 115 7.07 -9.52 -4.08
C HIS A 115 5.56 -9.48 -4.26
N LEU A 116 5.11 -8.69 -5.24
CA LEU A 116 3.74 -8.68 -5.72
C LEU A 116 3.66 -9.24 -7.14
N ASN A 117 2.47 -9.71 -7.51
CA ASN A 117 2.19 -10.20 -8.86
C ASN A 117 1.98 -9.04 -9.83
N ALA A 118 2.34 -9.26 -11.09
CA ALA A 118 2.14 -8.27 -12.13
C ALA A 118 0.66 -8.19 -12.54
N CYS A 119 0.14 -6.97 -12.60
CA CYS A 119 -1.18 -6.72 -13.16
C CYS A 119 -1.20 -7.05 -14.67
N PRO A 120 -2.16 -7.81 -15.17
CA PRO A 120 -2.23 -8.15 -16.59
C PRO A 120 -2.48 -6.92 -17.48
N CYS A 121 -3.04 -5.84 -16.95
CA CYS A 121 -3.31 -4.61 -17.68
C CYS A 121 -2.07 -3.70 -17.79
N CYS A 122 -1.51 -3.24 -16.68
CA CYS A 122 -0.42 -2.26 -16.68
C CYS A 122 0.98 -2.86 -16.57
N GLU A 123 1.10 -4.14 -16.24
CA GLU A 123 2.36 -4.88 -16.08
C GLU A 123 3.21 -4.45 -14.88
N TYR A 124 2.67 -3.62 -14.00
CA TYR A 124 3.32 -3.31 -12.72
C TYR A 124 2.93 -4.33 -11.65
N ARG A 125 3.85 -4.59 -10.73
CA ARG A 125 3.67 -5.54 -9.62
C ARG A 125 2.87 -4.86 -8.50
N THR A 126 1.55 -5.05 -8.54
CA THR A 126 0.60 -4.37 -7.65
C THR A 126 -0.40 -5.33 -7.02
N LEU A 127 -0.48 -6.59 -7.47
CA LEU A 127 -1.49 -7.55 -7.03
C LEU A 127 -0.91 -8.49 -5.97
N SER A 128 -1.58 -8.64 -4.85
CA SER A 128 -1.24 -9.62 -3.81
C SER A 128 -1.63 -11.04 -4.25
N THR A 129 -2.76 -11.18 -4.91
CA THR A 129 -3.27 -12.42 -5.50
C THR A 129 -3.47 -12.27 -7.01
N ILE A 130 -3.62 -13.37 -7.72
CA ILE A 130 -3.94 -13.39 -9.16
C ILE A 130 -5.25 -14.12 -9.37
N SER A 131 -6.05 -13.64 -10.32
CA SER A 131 -7.34 -14.25 -10.69
C SER A 131 -8.32 -14.35 -9.51
N ASP A 132 -8.25 -13.46 -8.55
CA ASP A 132 -9.02 -13.45 -7.31
C ASP A 132 -9.66 -12.09 -7.03
N TYR A 133 -9.96 -11.34 -8.06
CA TYR A 133 -10.61 -10.02 -8.02
C TYR A 133 -9.82 -8.95 -7.26
N ASP A 134 -8.49 -9.15 -7.09
CA ASP A 134 -7.62 -8.12 -6.52
C ASP A 134 -7.55 -6.90 -7.46
N ILE A 135 -7.61 -5.69 -6.88
CA ILE A 135 -7.67 -4.46 -7.65
C ILE A 135 -6.27 -3.84 -7.73
N CYS A 136 -5.80 -3.62 -8.95
CA CYS A 136 -4.52 -2.94 -9.19
C CYS A 136 -4.56 -1.48 -8.72
N GLU A 137 -3.76 -1.12 -7.72
CA GLU A 137 -3.69 0.24 -7.20
C GLU A 137 -3.18 1.28 -8.22
N LEU A 138 -2.56 0.85 -9.34
CA LEU A 138 -2.02 1.76 -10.34
C LEU A 138 -3.01 2.06 -11.47
N CYS A 139 -3.66 1.04 -12.02
CA CYS A 139 -4.54 1.19 -13.19
C CYS A 139 -6.01 0.86 -12.90
N MET A 140 -6.33 0.45 -11.68
CA MET A 140 -7.69 0.10 -11.22
C MET A 140 -8.29 -1.11 -11.95
N TRP A 141 -7.46 -1.95 -12.60
CA TRP A 141 -7.90 -3.22 -13.15
C TRP A 141 -8.22 -4.20 -12.02
N GLU A 142 -9.42 -4.76 -12.07
CA GLU A 142 -9.85 -5.85 -11.20
C GLU A 142 -9.50 -7.19 -11.86
N ASP A 143 -8.63 -7.97 -11.20
CA ASP A 143 -8.06 -9.19 -11.80
C ASP A 143 -9.00 -10.38 -11.66
N ASP A 144 -9.92 -10.53 -12.59
CA ASP A 144 -10.87 -11.65 -12.72
C ASP A 144 -10.29 -12.89 -13.42
N GLY A 145 -8.97 -12.93 -13.65
CA GLY A 145 -8.29 -14.00 -14.38
C GLY A 145 -8.32 -13.85 -15.91
N THR A 146 -8.86 -12.75 -16.43
CA THR A 146 -8.83 -12.45 -17.87
C THR A 146 -7.39 -12.21 -18.33
N ALA A 147 -6.84 -13.14 -19.14
CA ALA A 147 -5.45 -13.10 -19.62
C ALA A 147 -5.33 -12.88 -21.14
N ALA A 148 -6.30 -13.37 -21.94
CA ALA A 148 -6.24 -13.18 -23.39
C ALA A 148 -6.64 -11.75 -23.79
N PRO A 149 -5.90 -11.10 -24.72
CA PRO A 149 -6.10 -9.69 -25.06
C PRO A 149 -7.55 -9.31 -25.44
N GLU A 150 -8.22 -10.18 -26.22
CA GLU A 150 -9.57 -9.93 -26.71
C GLU A 150 -10.67 -10.50 -25.81
N SER A 151 -10.30 -11.13 -24.69
CA SER A 151 -11.28 -11.58 -23.70
C SER A 151 -11.90 -10.40 -22.97
N TYR A 152 -13.21 -10.43 -22.82
CA TYR A 152 -13.97 -9.41 -22.09
C TYR A 152 -13.94 -9.70 -20.58
N SER A 153 -13.52 -8.73 -19.82
CA SER A 153 -13.60 -8.75 -18.35
C SER A 153 -14.91 -8.12 -17.91
N HIS A 154 -15.75 -8.87 -17.19
CA HIS A 154 -17.04 -8.37 -16.74
C HIS A 154 -16.90 -7.27 -15.68
N PRO A 155 -16.07 -7.39 -14.64
CA PRO A 155 -15.92 -6.34 -13.64
C PRO A 155 -15.32 -5.05 -14.23
N ASN A 156 -14.43 -5.17 -15.22
CA ASN A 156 -13.79 -4.02 -15.87
C ASN A 156 -14.59 -3.44 -17.04
N HIS A 157 -15.68 -4.08 -17.47
CA HIS A 157 -16.56 -3.67 -18.58
C HIS A 157 -15.82 -3.43 -19.91
N MET A 158 -14.72 -4.11 -20.16
CA MET A 158 -13.93 -3.99 -21.39
C MET A 158 -13.03 -5.21 -21.64
N THR A 159 -12.42 -5.29 -22.83
CA THR A 159 -11.38 -6.28 -23.11
C THR A 159 -10.05 -5.86 -22.49
N LEU A 160 -9.18 -6.83 -22.22
CA LEU A 160 -7.83 -6.55 -21.69
C LEU A 160 -7.02 -5.67 -22.65
N SER A 161 -7.14 -5.87 -23.97
CA SER A 161 -6.47 -5.03 -24.99
C SER A 161 -6.93 -3.57 -24.92
N THR A 162 -8.23 -3.35 -24.70
CA THR A 162 -8.79 -1.99 -24.53
C THR A 162 -8.25 -1.34 -23.25
N ALA A 163 -8.22 -2.07 -22.12
CA ALA A 163 -7.68 -1.58 -20.86
C ALA A 163 -6.20 -1.18 -20.98
N LYS A 164 -5.37 -2.03 -21.60
CA LYS A 164 -3.95 -1.74 -21.86
C LYS A 164 -3.77 -0.45 -22.66
N LYS A 165 -4.55 -0.28 -23.72
CA LYS A 165 -4.52 0.93 -24.54
C LYS A 165 -4.88 2.19 -23.75
N GLN A 166 -5.97 2.13 -22.97
CA GLN A 166 -6.39 3.24 -22.13
C GLN A 166 -5.35 3.59 -21.07
N PHE A 167 -4.70 2.58 -20.47
CA PHE A 167 -3.62 2.82 -19.52
C PHE A 167 -2.46 3.56 -20.17
N ILE A 168 -1.99 3.14 -21.34
CA ILE A 168 -0.90 3.81 -22.07
C ILE A 168 -1.25 5.28 -22.39
N GLU A 169 -2.51 5.56 -22.77
CA GLU A 169 -2.96 6.90 -23.12
C GLU A 169 -3.14 7.83 -21.91
N LYS A 170 -3.34 7.29 -20.69
CA LYS A 170 -3.72 8.06 -19.49
C LYS A 170 -2.70 8.03 -18.36
N ASN A 171 -1.56 7.38 -18.54
CA ASN A 171 -0.62 7.12 -17.44
C ASN A 171 0.32 8.29 -17.08
N GLU A 172 0.29 9.41 -17.84
CA GLU A 172 1.23 10.54 -17.65
C GLU A 172 1.25 11.11 -16.23
N ASN A 173 0.12 11.05 -15.52
CA ASN A 173 -0.01 11.61 -14.17
C ASN A 173 0.02 10.53 -13.08
N LEU A 174 0.25 9.26 -13.44
CA LEU A 174 0.30 8.17 -12.46
C LEU A 174 1.71 8.04 -11.86
N PRO A 175 1.82 7.64 -10.58
CA PRO A 175 3.11 7.45 -9.92
C PRO A 175 3.76 6.13 -10.36
N LEU A 176 4.20 6.07 -11.63
CA LEU A 176 4.76 4.86 -12.23
C LEU A 176 6.01 4.35 -11.50
N ASN A 177 6.78 5.24 -10.86
CA ASN A 177 7.94 4.90 -10.06
C ASN A 177 7.58 4.30 -8.69
N LYS A 178 6.30 4.34 -8.30
CA LYS A 178 5.85 3.73 -7.04
C LYS A 178 6.02 2.20 -7.08
N TRP A 179 5.83 1.57 -8.23
CA TRP A 179 5.77 0.12 -8.37
C TRP A 179 6.87 -0.45 -9.27
N VAL A 180 7.26 -1.69 -9.02
CA VAL A 180 8.19 -2.42 -9.90
C VAL A 180 7.45 -2.84 -11.15
N LYS A 181 7.97 -2.46 -12.33
CA LYS A 181 7.46 -2.97 -13.60
C LYS A 181 7.95 -4.39 -13.82
N ALA A 182 7.07 -5.29 -14.22
CA ALA A 182 7.46 -6.64 -14.62
C ALA A 182 8.25 -6.56 -15.93
N SER A 183 9.35 -7.30 -16.01
CA SER A 183 10.22 -7.44 -17.18
C SER A 183 9.67 -8.50 -18.14
#